data_8cd47beef0ee262cbbe459168ec143c6
#
_entry.id   8cd47beef0ee262cbbe459168ec143c6
#
_cell.length_a   1.000
_cell.length_b   1.000
_cell.length_c   1.000
_cell.angle_alpha   90.00
_cell.angle_beta   90.00
_cell.angle_gamma   90.00
#
_symmetry.space_group_name_H-M   'P 1'
#
loop_
_entity.id
_entity.type
_entity.pdbx_description
1 polymer ?
#
loop_
_entity_poly.entity_id
_entity_poly.type
_entity_poly.pdbx_seq_one_letter_code
_entity_poly.pdbx_strand_id
1 'polypeptide(L)'
;DTEGNVLAEDEKDETDASLNVKYDTADHKKDEITKDGVKYYLTAKELKDDSKPATGDVVEGTTTVTYVYEKAGQVVVNYQTEDGTPLVGTADGKDVASGVKDTDNGKPGSEYNTADNGMKPNRITTAEGKVYELVPASTKGDETGTVTSGQTKEVTYVYKEVKGNVVVKYVDTEGNTLADDEKDETDASLNVKYDTTDHKKESIEKDGVKYYLTAKALKDGSKETGDVVEGT
;
A
#
# COMPACT_ATOMS: atom_id res chain seq x y z
N ASP A 1 28.62 -14.77 -0.57
CA ASP A 1 27.26 -14.77 -1.14
C ASP A 1 27.20 -15.50 -2.48
N THR A 2 26.07 -15.54 -3.11
CA THR A 2 25.83 -16.17 -4.41
C THR A 2 26.60 -15.50 -5.57
N GLU A 3 27.11 -14.29 -5.37
CA GLU A 3 27.95 -13.55 -6.34
C GLU A 3 29.44 -13.78 -6.10
N GLY A 4 29.80 -14.52 -5.04
CA GLY A 4 31.19 -14.82 -4.68
C GLY A 4 31.84 -13.82 -3.72
N ASN A 5 31.07 -12.86 -3.19
CA ASN A 5 31.60 -11.90 -2.21
C ASN A 5 31.73 -12.54 -0.84
N VAL A 6 32.83 -12.22 -0.13
CA VAL A 6 33.04 -12.65 1.25
C VAL A 6 32.15 -11.83 2.20
N LEU A 7 31.37 -12.49 3.03
CA LEU A 7 30.44 -11.85 3.97
C LEU A 7 30.96 -11.75 5.40
N ALA A 8 31.80 -12.68 5.81
CA ALA A 8 32.43 -12.73 7.13
C ALA A 8 33.89 -13.21 7.01
N GLU A 9 34.67 -13.01 8.04
CA GLU A 9 36.00 -13.57 8.13
C GLU A 9 35.95 -15.10 8.25
N ASP A 10 37.02 -15.77 7.78
CA ASP A 10 37.14 -17.21 7.90
C ASP A 10 37.24 -17.62 9.38
N GLU A 11 36.49 -18.61 9.76
CA GLU A 11 36.55 -19.22 11.09
C GLU A 11 37.31 -20.56 10.99
N LYS A 12 38.09 -20.89 12.02
CA LYS A 12 38.85 -22.13 12.09
C LYS A 12 38.11 -23.12 12.95
N ASP A 13 37.79 -24.29 12.40
CA ASP A 13 37.22 -25.43 13.14
C ASP A 13 38.36 -26.20 13.80
N GLU A 14 39.23 -26.83 13.01
CA GLU A 14 40.37 -27.60 13.49
C GLU A 14 41.71 -26.91 13.11
N THR A 15 42.62 -26.79 14.06
CA THR A 15 43.95 -26.22 13.84
C THR A 15 45.03 -27.15 14.35
N ASP A 16 46.01 -27.43 13.49
CA ASP A 16 47.13 -28.36 13.79
C ASP A 16 46.66 -29.77 14.26
N ALA A 17 45.47 -30.17 13.79
CA ALA A 17 44.91 -31.48 14.16
C ALA A 17 45.64 -32.64 13.48
N SER A 18 45.64 -33.77 14.14
CA SER A 18 46.17 -35.03 13.56
C SER A 18 45.32 -35.47 12.39
N LEU A 19 45.96 -36.12 11.41
CA LEU A 19 45.23 -36.70 10.27
C LEU A 19 44.18 -37.71 10.75
N ASN A 20 43.08 -37.79 10.03
CA ASN A 20 41.90 -38.63 10.29
C ASN A 20 41.11 -38.30 11.57
N VAL A 21 41.41 -37.16 12.23
CA VAL A 21 40.47 -36.58 13.20
C VAL A 21 39.25 -36.04 12.44
N LYS A 22 38.05 -36.22 13.01
CA LYS A 22 36.81 -35.70 12.40
C LYS A 22 36.72 -34.19 12.61
N TYR A 23 36.34 -33.48 11.55
CA TYR A 23 35.90 -32.09 11.65
C TYR A 23 34.38 -32.02 11.44
N ASP A 24 33.74 -31.02 12.03
CA ASP A 24 32.32 -30.70 11.87
C ASP A 24 32.12 -29.18 11.95
N THR A 25 31.89 -28.55 10.82
CA THR A 25 31.71 -27.07 10.74
C THR A 25 30.26 -26.65 10.93
N ALA A 26 29.36 -27.56 11.34
CA ALA A 26 27.93 -27.23 11.51
C ALA A 26 27.67 -26.19 12.61
N ASP A 27 28.53 -26.13 13.63
CA ASP A 27 28.46 -25.14 14.70
C ASP A 27 28.89 -23.72 14.25
N HIS A 28 29.66 -23.62 13.17
CA HIS A 28 30.03 -22.35 12.52
C HIS A 28 28.98 -21.89 11.49
N LYS A 29 28.02 -22.73 11.17
CA LYS A 29 26.94 -22.41 10.23
C LYS A 29 25.96 -21.43 10.85
N LYS A 30 25.78 -20.27 10.23
CA LYS A 30 24.83 -19.24 10.63
C LYS A 30 23.62 -19.27 9.73
N ASP A 31 22.42 -19.13 10.26
CA ASP A 31 21.21 -19.03 9.44
C ASP A 31 21.14 -17.71 8.66
N GLU A 32 21.72 -16.66 9.24
CA GLU A 32 21.78 -15.33 8.63
C GLU A 32 23.09 -14.61 9.00
N ILE A 33 23.53 -13.72 8.10
CA ILE A 33 24.69 -12.82 8.29
C ILE A 33 24.25 -11.40 7.93
N THR A 34 24.68 -10.41 8.69
CA THR A 34 24.54 -9.01 8.33
C THR A 34 25.91 -8.42 8.02
N LYS A 35 26.05 -7.85 6.80
CA LYS A 35 27.27 -7.14 6.37
C LYS A 35 26.88 -5.78 5.81
N ASP A 36 27.53 -4.72 6.28
CA ASP A 36 27.29 -3.34 5.86
C ASP A 36 25.80 -2.92 5.89
N GLY A 37 25.06 -3.40 6.90
CA GLY A 37 23.64 -3.14 7.07
C GLY A 37 22.71 -3.97 6.16
N VAL A 38 23.27 -4.85 5.35
CA VAL A 38 22.52 -5.75 4.47
C VAL A 38 22.45 -7.14 5.09
N LYS A 39 21.26 -7.70 5.15
CA LYS A 39 21.02 -9.06 5.65
C LYS A 39 21.14 -10.09 4.52
N TYR A 40 21.75 -11.21 4.84
CA TYR A 40 21.91 -12.37 3.97
C TYR A 40 21.44 -13.63 4.69
N TYR A 41 20.80 -14.53 3.99
CA TYR A 41 20.28 -15.79 4.50
C TYR A 41 21.01 -16.99 3.89
N LEU A 42 21.28 -18.01 4.68
CA LEU A 42 21.84 -19.25 4.19
C LEU A 42 20.97 -19.82 3.07
N THR A 43 21.57 -20.17 1.95
CA THR A 43 20.84 -20.77 0.82
C THR A 43 20.34 -22.17 1.15
N ALA A 44 19.32 -22.65 0.42
CA ALA A 44 18.80 -24.00 0.60
C ALA A 44 19.86 -25.11 0.33
N LYS A 45 20.85 -24.80 -0.52
CA LYS A 45 21.96 -25.71 -0.81
C LYS A 45 23.04 -25.69 0.26
N GLU A 46 23.09 -24.61 1.04
CA GLU A 46 24.05 -24.33 2.11
C GLU A 46 25.50 -24.15 1.63
N LEU A 47 26.06 -25.09 0.91
CA LEU A 47 27.46 -25.13 0.52
C LEU A 47 27.71 -24.73 -0.94
N LYS A 48 28.83 -24.06 -1.19
CA LYS A 48 29.33 -23.79 -2.54
C LYS A 48 29.64 -25.09 -3.31
N ASP A 49 29.47 -25.06 -4.64
CA ASP A 49 29.60 -26.24 -5.49
C ASP A 49 30.95 -26.96 -5.39
N ASP A 50 32.03 -26.18 -5.17
CA ASP A 50 33.40 -26.70 -5.04
C ASP A 50 33.85 -26.83 -3.57
N SER A 51 32.96 -26.60 -2.61
CA SER A 51 33.23 -26.74 -1.18
C SER A 51 33.44 -28.19 -0.79
N LYS A 52 34.24 -28.40 0.23
CA LYS A 52 34.27 -29.69 0.92
C LYS A 52 32.97 -29.85 1.74
N PRO A 53 32.56 -31.11 2.05
CA PRO A 53 31.42 -31.35 2.93
C PRO A 53 31.57 -30.65 4.28
N ALA A 54 30.43 -30.37 4.95
CA ALA A 54 30.44 -29.76 6.29
C ALA A 54 31.15 -30.64 7.35
N THR A 55 31.17 -31.92 7.13
CA THR A 55 31.84 -32.89 8.03
C THR A 55 32.79 -33.80 7.23
N GLY A 56 33.87 -34.27 7.85
CA GLY A 56 34.82 -35.15 7.20
C GLY A 56 36.03 -35.50 8.06
N ASP A 57 37.07 -36.00 7.42
CA ASP A 57 38.35 -36.29 8.07
C ASP A 57 39.37 -35.20 7.76
N VAL A 58 40.15 -34.79 8.76
CA VAL A 58 41.30 -33.90 8.57
C VAL A 58 42.31 -34.59 7.65
N VAL A 59 42.71 -33.88 6.59
CA VAL A 59 43.73 -34.33 5.63
C VAL A 59 44.92 -33.38 5.64
N GLU A 60 46.03 -33.80 5.00
CA GLU A 60 47.19 -32.91 4.87
C GLU A 60 46.82 -31.64 4.11
N GLY A 61 47.24 -30.48 4.64
CA GLY A 61 46.97 -29.16 4.11
C GLY A 61 45.75 -28.54 4.71
N THR A 62 45.06 -27.64 3.96
CA THR A 62 43.88 -26.94 4.43
C THR A 62 42.60 -27.46 3.75
N THR A 63 41.65 -27.92 4.56
CA THR A 63 40.30 -28.22 4.11
C THR A 63 39.42 -26.99 4.26
N THR A 64 38.81 -26.51 3.16
CA THR A 64 37.94 -25.34 3.18
C THR A 64 36.48 -25.75 2.97
N VAL A 65 35.62 -25.34 3.89
CA VAL A 65 34.16 -25.46 3.79
C VAL A 65 33.60 -24.07 3.60
N THR A 66 32.83 -23.86 2.55
CA THR A 66 32.28 -22.54 2.19
C THR A 66 30.77 -22.57 2.20
N TYR A 67 30.15 -21.90 3.18
CA TYR A 67 28.72 -21.66 3.25
C TYR A 67 28.32 -20.51 2.36
N VAL A 68 27.22 -20.64 1.62
CA VAL A 68 26.73 -19.65 0.66
C VAL A 68 25.43 -19.03 1.14
N TYR A 69 25.39 -17.71 1.09
CA TYR A 69 24.25 -16.90 1.52
C TYR A 69 23.70 -16.10 0.35
N GLU A 70 22.40 -15.86 0.38
CA GLU A 70 21.70 -15.02 -0.58
C GLU A 70 21.16 -13.76 0.10
N LYS A 71 21.18 -12.65 -0.65
CA LYS A 71 20.78 -11.34 -0.16
C LYS A 71 19.28 -11.31 0.16
N ALA A 72 18.89 -10.70 1.27
CA ALA A 72 17.50 -10.42 1.58
C ALA A 72 16.80 -9.63 0.47
N GLY A 73 15.50 -9.88 0.29
CA GLY A 73 14.64 -9.11 -0.59
C GLY A 73 13.71 -8.19 0.18
N GLN A 74 12.96 -7.36 -0.55
CA GLN A 74 11.99 -6.42 0.02
C GLN A 74 10.68 -6.47 -0.76
N VAL A 75 9.59 -6.09 -0.10
CA VAL A 75 8.29 -5.80 -0.73
C VAL A 75 7.81 -4.44 -0.24
N VAL A 76 7.48 -3.57 -1.17
CA VAL A 76 7.10 -2.18 -0.91
C VAL A 76 5.70 -1.91 -1.43
N VAL A 77 4.89 -1.22 -0.64
CA VAL A 77 3.54 -0.79 -1.01
C VAL A 77 3.54 0.70 -1.33
N ASN A 78 2.94 1.03 -2.47
CA ASN A 78 2.75 2.39 -2.94
C ASN A 78 1.25 2.70 -3.09
N TYR A 79 0.88 3.97 -2.99
CA TYR A 79 -0.48 4.47 -3.13
C TYR A 79 -0.50 5.61 -4.14
N GLN A 80 -1.42 5.55 -5.10
CA GLN A 80 -1.56 6.59 -6.12
C GLN A 80 -3.01 6.75 -6.58
N THR A 81 -3.31 7.89 -7.18
CA THR A 81 -4.54 8.14 -7.91
C THR A 81 -4.51 7.48 -9.29
N GLU A 82 -5.65 7.46 -10.01
CA GLU A 82 -5.75 6.86 -11.35
C GLU A 82 -4.81 7.50 -12.37
N ASP A 83 -4.51 8.80 -12.23
CA ASP A 83 -3.55 9.52 -13.08
C ASP A 83 -2.08 9.29 -12.70
N GLY A 84 -1.81 8.50 -11.65
CA GLY A 84 -0.46 8.16 -11.19
C GLY A 84 0.11 9.12 -10.15
N THR A 85 -0.64 10.12 -9.71
CA THR A 85 -0.19 11.03 -8.64
C THR A 85 -0.06 10.27 -7.31
N PRO A 86 1.09 10.33 -6.62
CA PRO A 86 1.25 9.72 -5.30
C PRO A 86 0.20 10.23 -4.31
N LEU A 87 -0.44 9.30 -3.59
CA LEU A 87 -1.47 9.60 -2.62
C LEU A 87 -0.91 9.51 -1.20
N VAL A 88 -1.11 10.57 -0.43
CA VAL A 88 -0.73 10.68 0.98
C VAL A 88 -1.96 11.11 1.77
N GLY A 89 -2.18 10.49 2.92
CA GLY A 89 -3.33 10.81 3.76
C GLY A 89 -3.40 9.91 5.00
N THR A 90 -4.61 9.68 5.46
CA THR A 90 -4.89 8.80 6.60
C THR A 90 -5.98 7.79 6.25
N ALA A 91 -5.89 6.61 6.83
CA ALA A 91 -6.93 5.56 6.78
C ALA A 91 -7.03 4.89 8.15
N ASP A 92 -8.23 4.78 8.71
CA ASP A 92 -8.48 4.18 10.03
C ASP A 92 -7.58 4.74 11.15
N GLY A 93 -7.28 6.05 11.07
CA GLY A 93 -6.44 6.76 12.05
C GLY A 93 -4.93 6.50 11.90
N LYS A 94 -4.49 5.86 10.83
CA LYS A 94 -3.08 5.61 10.53
C LYS A 94 -2.65 6.42 9.30
N ASP A 95 -1.41 6.87 9.30
CA ASP A 95 -0.82 7.54 8.16
C ASP A 95 -0.64 6.55 6.98
N VAL A 96 -0.94 7.03 5.78
CA VAL A 96 -0.76 6.32 4.53
C VAL A 96 0.16 7.14 3.62
N ALA A 97 1.25 6.53 3.20
CA ALA A 97 2.21 7.12 2.26
C ALA A 97 2.90 6.01 1.45
N SER A 98 3.33 6.33 0.23
CA SER A 98 4.07 5.39 -0.63
C SER A 98 5.43 5.03 -0.05
N GLY A 99 5.94 3.85 -0.40
CA GLY A 99 7.24 3.36 0.07
C GLY A 99 7.17 2.61 1.40
N VAL A 100 5.98 2.28 1.89
CA VAL A 100 5.83 1.47 3.10
C VAL A 100 6.29 0.04 2.83
N LYS A 101 7.13 -0.48 3.71
CA LYS A 101 7.63 -1.85 3.58
C LYS A 101 6.63 -2.83 4.19
N ASP A 102 6.06 -3.70 3.36
CA ASP A 102 5.37 -4.90 3.80
C ASP A 102 6.39 -5.89 4.35
N THR A 103 7.43 -6.14 3.56
CA THR A 103 8.54 -7.00 3.94
C THR A 103 9.86 -6.24 3.85
N ASP A 104 10.56 -6.11 4.98
CA ASP A 104 11.90 -5.55 5.06
C ASP A 104 12.90 -6.65 5.41
N ASN A 105 13.98 -6.74 4.66
CA ASN A 105 14.99 -7.78 4.83
C ASN A 105 14.40 -9.20 4.85
N GLY A 106 13.44 -9.47 3.96
CA GLY A 106 12.76 -10.74 3.85
C GLY A 106 13.67 -11.86 3.38
N LYS A 107 13.49 -13.04 3.98
CA LYS A 107 14.20 -14.26 3.54
C LYS A 107 13.72 -14.65 2.14
N PRO A 108 14.63 -14.85 1.17
CA PRO A 108 14.27 -15.36 -0.15
C PRO A 108 13.43 -16.64 -0.07
N GLY A 109 12.38 -16.72 -0.89
CA GLY A 109 11.43 -17.83 -0.87
C GLY A 109 10.33 -17.74 0.20
N SER A 110 10.41 -16.84 1.20
CA SER A 110 9.30 -16.60 2.12
C SER A 110 8.12 -15.95 1.41
N GLU A 111 6.91 -16.26 1.84
CA GLU A 111 5.67 -15.66 1.31
C GLU A 111 5.47 -14.25 1.85
N TYR A 112 4.82 -13.40 1.04
CA TYR A 112 4.33 -12.08 1.44
C TYR A 112 2.87 -11.88 1.03
N ASN A 113 2.17 -10.97 1.70
CA ASN A 113 0.80 -10.56 1.39
C ASN A 113 0.58 -9.08 1.75
N THR A 114 0.61 -8.20 0.77
CA THR A 114 0.44 -6.76 0.97
C THR A 114 -1.00 -6.33 1.26
N ALA A 115 -1.97 -7.24 1.14
CA ALA A 115 -3.38 -6.96 1.43
C ALA A 115 -3.75 -7.10 2.91
N ASP A 116 -2.85 -7.65 3.72
CA ASP A 116 -3.01 -7.77 5.17
C ASP A 116 -2.44 -6.55 5.93
N ASN A 117 -2.42 -6.61 7.25
CA ASN A 117 -1.81 -5.60 8.14
C ASN A 117 -2.31 -4.16 7.92
N GLY A 118 -3.45 -3.96 7.23
CA GLY A 118 -4.02 -2.64 6.96
C GLY A 118 -3.32 -1.85 5.85
N MET A 119 -2.46 -2.49 5.05
CA MET A 119 -1.76 -1.84 3.94
C MET A 119 -2.63 -1.66 2.69
N LYS A 120 -3.85 -2.22 2.69
CA LYS A 120 -4.84 -2.05 1.62
C LYS A 120 -6.12 -1.41 2.16
N PRO A 121 -6.09 -0.13 2.58
CA PRO A 121 -7.29 0.52 3.08
C PRO A 121 -8.32 0.71 1.95
N ASN A 122 -9.61 0.61 2.28
CA ASN A 122 -10.68 0.86 1.32
C ASN A 122 -10.79 2.33 0.95
N ARG A 123 -10.50 3.23 1.88
CA ARG A 123 -10.54 4.69 1.68
C ARG A 123 -9.33 5.36 2.32
N ILE A 124 -8.87 6.43 1.66
CA ILE A 124 -7.81 7.32 2.16
C ILE A 124 -8.35 8.74 2.16
N THR A 125 -8.15 9.46 3.26
CA THR A 125 -8.51 10.89 3.37
C THR A 125 -7.23 11.71 3.39
N THR A 126 -7.10 12.68 2.48
CA THR A 126 -5.94 13.59 2.44
C THR A 126 -6.04 14.67 3.52
N ALA A 127 -4.95 15.41 3.71
CA ALA A 127 -4.92 16.53 4.66
C ALA A 127 -5.92 17.64 4.30
N GLU A 128 -6.24 17.80 3.00
CA GLU A 128 -7.24 18.75 2.49
C GLU A 128 -8.68 18.25 2.66
N GLY A 129 -8.88 17.05 3.23
CA GLY A 129 -10.19 16.48 3.44
C GLY A 129 -10.79 15.74 2.23
N LYS A 130 -10.06 15.61 1.13
CA LYS A 130 -10.49 14.81 -0.03
C LYS A 130 -10.48 13.33 0.34
N VAL A 131 -11.51 12.62 -0.08
CA VAL A 131 -11.66 11.18 0.16
C VAL A 131 -11.43 10.43 -1.13
N TYR A 132 -10.61 9.41 -1.07
CA TYR A 132 -10.30 8.52 -2.18
C TYR A 132 -10.71 7.09 -1.84
N GLU A 133 -11.30 6.38 -2.77
CA GLU A 133 -11.74 4.98 -2.65
C GLU A 133 -10.87 4.08 -3.52
N LEU A 134 -10.54 2.90 -2.99
CA LEU A 134 -9.73 1.89 -3.69
C LEU A 134 -10.42 1.42 -4.97
N VAL A 135 -9.65 1.31 -6.05
CA VAL A 135 -10.04 0.70 -7.33
C VAL A 135 -9.30 -0.64 -7.48
N PRO A 136 -9.85 -1.74 -6.96
CA PRO A 136 -9.11 -3.01 -6.86
C PRO A 136 -8.61 -3.53 -8.22
N ALA A 137 -9.39 -3.35 -9.28
CA ALA A 137 -9.03 -3.78 -10.64
C ALA A 137 -7.82 -3.04 -11.24
N SER A 138 -7.42 -1.91 -10.64
CA SER A 138 -6.29 -1.09 -11.07
C SER A 138 -5.02 -1.32 -10.24
N THR A 139 -5.03 -2.26 -9.30
CA THR A 139 -3.84 -2.65 -8.53
C THR A 139 -2.72 -3.10 -9.48
N LYS A 140 -1.50 -2.62 -9.23
CA LYS A 140 -0.30 -2.97 -10.02
C LYS A 140 0.64 -3.81 -9.16
N GLY A 141 1.27 -4.80 -9.78
CA GLY A 141 2.09 -5.78 -9.08
C GLY A 141 1.26 -6.90 -8.44
N ASP A 142 1.94 -7.91 -7.91
CA ASP A 142 1.32 -9.07 -7.29
C ASP A 142 1.15 -8.81 -5.79
N GLU A 143 -0.08 -8.82 -5.29
CA GLU A 143 -0.39 -8.60 -3.87
C GLU A 143 0.16 -9.71 -2.98
N THR A 144 0.32 -10.89 -3.52
CA THR A 144 0.88 -12.07 -2.84
C THR A 144 1.97 -12.70 -3.69
N GLY A 145 2.91 -13.36 -3.06
CA GLY A 145 3.98 -14.05 -3.76
C GLY A 145 5.11 -14.44 -2.83
N THR A 146 6.30 -14.65 -3.40
CA THR A 146 7.50 -14.99 -2.62
C THR A 146 8.57 -13.90 -2.78
N VAL A 147 9.29 -13.66 -1.70
CA VAL A 147 10.45 -12.75 -1.68
C VAL A 147 11.53 -13.29 -2.60
N THR A 148 12.11 -12.42 -3.42
CA THR A 148 13.20 -12.75 -4.35
C THR A 148 14.51 -12.17 -3.85
N SER A 149 15.57 -12.97 -3.89
CA SER A 149 16.90 -12.58 -3.43
C SER A 149 17.37 -11.27 -4.08
N GLY A 150 17.76 -10.31 -3.25
CA GLY A 150 18.32 -9.02 -3.67
C GLY A 150 17.37 -8.10 -4.41
N GLN A 151 16.09 -8.45 -4.57
CA GLN A 151 15.11 -7.65 -5.31
C GLN A 151 14.16 -6.91 -4.36
N THR A 152 13.70 -5.74 -4.84
CA THR A 152 12.55 -5.04 -4.28
C THR A 152 11.35 -5.27 -5.20
N LYS A 153 10.31 -5.90 -4.68
CA LYS A 153 9.01 -6.00 -5.37
C LYS A 153 8.14 -4.82 -4.94
N GLU A 154 7.36 -4.30 -5.88
CA GLU A 154 6.47 -3.18 -5.64
C GLU A 154 5.03 -3.58 -5.93
N VAL A 155 4.13 -3.21 -5.02
CA VAL A 155 2.69 -3.30 -5.20
C VAL A 155 2.13 -1.90 -5.07
N THR A 156 1.33 -1.47 -6.05
CA THR A 156 0.74 -0.14 -6.06
C THR A 156 -0.78 -0.24 -6.03
N TYR A 157 -1.38 0.27 -4.97
CA TYR A 157 -2.82 0.43 -4.86
C TYR A 157 -3.26 1.74 -5.50
N VAL A 158 -4.28 1.66 -6.34
CA VAL A 158 -4.82 2.78 -7.12
C VAL A 158 -6.16 3.21 -6.54
N TYR A 159 -6.36 4.51 -6.41
CA TYR A 159 -7.52 5.12 -5.79
C TYR A 159 -8.15 6.16 -6.71
N LYS A 160 -9.48 6.28 -6.61
CA LYS A 160 -10.29 7.28 -7.28
C LYS A 160 -10.91 8.23 -6.26
N GLU A 161 -10.91 9.52 -6.57
CA GLU A 161 -11.57 10.52 -5.72
C GLU A 161 -13.08 10.27 -5.65
N VAL A 162 -13.61 10.24 -4.43
CA VAL A 162 -15.05 10.17 -4.18
C VAL A 162 -15.62 11.58 -4.23
N LYS A 163 -16.67 11.74 -5.03
CA LYS A 163 -17.28 13.04 -5.32
C LYS A 163 -18.78 13.04 -5.03
N GLY A 164 -19.33 14.25 -4.90
CA GLY A 164 -20.75 14.45 -4.71
C GLY A 164 -21.30 15.59 -5.56
N ASN A 165 -22.62 15.71 -5.55
CA ASN A 165 -23.34 16.77 -6.24
C ASN A 165 -24.33 17.43 -5.30
N VAL A 166 -24.65 18.71 -5.57
CA VAL A 166 -25.73 19.44 -4.92
C VAL A 166 -26.69 19.93 -5.99
N VAL A 167 -27.96 19.62 -5.79
CA VAL A 167 -29.02 19.94 -6.76
C VAL A 167 -30.15 20.67 -6.06
N VAL A 168 -30.57 21.78 -6.62
CA VAL A 168 -31.72 22.56 -6.16
C VAL A 168 -32.96 22.13 -6.95
N LYS A 169 -34.01 21.78 -6.20
CA LYS A 169 -35.32 21.37 -6.76
C LYS A 169 -36.40 22.38 -6.38
N TYR A 170 -37.25 22.68 -7.34
CA TYR A 170 -38.36 23.59 -7.19
C TYR A 170 -39.67 22.81 -7.20
N VAL A 171 -40.38 22.79 -6.08
CA VAL A 171 -41.61 22.00 -5.92
C VAL A 171 -42.70 22.84 -5.26
N ASP A 172 -43.97 22.50 -5.53
CA ASP A 172 -45.11 23.05 -4.77
C ASP A 172 -45.27 22.36 -3.40
N THR A 173 -46.30 22.76 -2.65
CA THR A 173 -46.58 22.21 -1.32
C THR A 173 -47.01 20.74 -1.34
N GLU A 174 -47.42 20.22 -2.48
CA GLU A 174 -47.80 18.81 -2.69
C GLU A 174 -46.61 17.97 -3.20
N GLY A 175 -45.48 18.63 -3.55
CA GLY A 175 -44.27 17.99 -4.06
C GLY A 175 -44.18 17.87 -5.57
N ASN A 176 -45.10 18.51 -6.33
CA ASN A 176 -45.03 18.52 -7.78
C ASN A 176 -43.93 19.48 -8.25
N THR A 177 -43.16 19.07 -9.26
CA THR A 177 -42.07 19.87 -9.84
C THR A 177 -42.62 21.12 -10.52
N LEU A 178 -42.07 22.31 -10.20
CA LEU A 178 -42.43 23.59 -10.77
C LEU A 178 -41.47 24.08 -11.86
N ALA A 179 -40.19 23.72 -11.74
CA ALA A 179 -39.16 24.08 -12.72
C ALA A 179 -38.10 22.99 -12.77
N ASP A 180 -37.25 23.02 -13.78
CA ASP A 180 -36.12 22.11 -13.91
C ASP A 180 -35.16 22.26 -12.73
N ASP A 181 -34.52 21.15 -12.35
CA ASP A 181 -33.49 21.12 -11.32
C ASP A 181 -32.29 21.99 -11.74
N GLU A 182 -31.75 22.75 -10.81
CA GLU A 182 -30.52 23.51 -10.98
C GLU A 182 -29.39 22.87 -10.20
N LYS A 183 -28.20 22.79 -10.82
CA LYS A 183 -27.00 22.24 -10.19
C LYS A 183 -26.24 23.36 -9.51
N ASP A 184 -26.02 23.25 -8.20
CA ASP A 184 -25.14 24.13 -7.44
C ASP A 184 -23.69 23.59 -7.52
N GLU A 185 -23.49 22.35 -7.07
CA GLU A 185 -22.20 21.68 -7.17
C GLU A 185 -22.29 20.43 -8.07
N THR A 186 -21.28 20.22 -8.90
CA THR A 186 -21.19 19.05 -9.79
C THR A 186 -19.81 18.43 -9.69
N ASP A 187 -19.76 17.12 -9.41
CA ASP A 187 -18.51 16.37 -9.24
C ASP A 187 -17.54 17.06 -8.27
N ALA A 188 -18.08 17.66 -7.22
CA ALA A 188 -17.30 18.35 -6.21
C ALA A 188 -16.65 17.37 -5.23
N SER A 189 -15.47 17.71 -4.72
CA SER A 189 -14.82 16.96 -3.65
C SER A 189 -15.70 16.94 -2.41
N LEU A 190 -15.67 15.84 -1.64
CA LEU A 190 -16.40 15.76 -0.37
C LEU A 190 -15.89 16.84 0.60
N ASN A 191 -16.78 17.27 1.50
CA ASN A 191 -16.53 18.31 2.52
C ASN A 191 -16.26 19.72 1.97
N VAL A 192 -16.41 19.95 0.67
CA VAL A 192 -16.49 21.31 0.13
C VAL A 192 -17.81 21.95 0.59
N LYS A 193 -17.78 23.23 0.98
CA LYS A 193 -18.98 23.96 1.38
C LYS A 193 -19.81 24.32 0.14
N TYR A 194 -21.12 24.13 0.25
CA TYR A 194 -22.08 24.60 -0.73
C TYR A 194 -23.03 25.65 -0.12
N ASP A 195 -23.57 26.52 -0.97
CA ASP A 195 -24.55 27.54 -0.62
C ASP A 195 -25.52 27.78 -1.78
N THR A 196 -26.75 27.29 -1.66
CA THR A 196 -27.77 27.34 -2.70
C THR A 196 -28.65 28.62 -2.62
N THR A 197 -28.27 29.61 -1.84
CA THR A 197 -29.06 30.85 -1.65
C THR A 197 -29.24 31.65 -2.93
N ASP A 198 -28.27 31.59 -3.83
CA ASP A 198 -28.30 32.28 -5.13
C ASP A 198 -29.27 31.63 -6.14
N HIS A 199 -29.61 30.38 -5.94
CA HIS A 199 -30.63 29.64 -6.71
C HIS A 199 -32.05 29.88 -6.20
N LYS A 200 -32.23 30.58 -5.11
CA LYS A 200 -33.54 30.82 -4.48
C LYS A 200 -34.41 31.77 -5.31
N LYS A 201 -35.59 31.32 -5.69
CA LYS A 201 -36.54 32.10 -6.51
C LYS A 201 -37.73 32.52 -5.66
N GLU A 202 -38.04 33.82 -5.65
CA GLU A 202 -39.19 34.39 -4.96
C GLU A 202 -40.51 33.92 -5.58
N SER A 203 -40.54 33.70 -6.90
CA SER A 203 -41.70 33.15 -7.60
C SER A 203 -41.29 32.35 -8.85
N ILE A 204 -42.12 31.38 -9.21
CA ILE A 204 -42.00 30.58 -10.43
C ILE A 204 -43.33 30.57 -11.14
N GLU A 205 -43.36 30.70 -12.47
CA GLU A 205 -44.54 30.58 -13.30
C GLU A 205 -44.51 29.23 -14.03
N LYS A 206 -45.58 28.47 -13.91
CA LYS A 206 -45.77 27.20 -14.62
C LYS A 206 -47.20 27.08 -15.13
N ASP A 207 -47.36 26.76 -16.40
CA ASP A 207 -48.65 26.55 -17.07
C ASP A 207 -49.60 27.75 -16.87
N GLY A 208 -49.07 28.99 -16.87
CA GLY A 208 -49.84 30.23 -16.66
C GLY A 208 -50.25 30.47 -15.19
N VAL A 209 -49.76 29.66 -14.25
CA VAL A 209 -50.00 29.81 -12.81
C VAL A 209 -48.71 30.30 -12.14
N LYS A 210 -48.81 31.32 -11.33
CA LYS A 210 -47.69 31.87 -10.58
C LYS A 210 -47.66 31.31 -9.16
N TYR A 211 -46.55 30.70 -8.80
CA TYR A 211 -46.27 30.15 -7.48
C TYR A 211 -45.30 31.07 -6.74
N TYR A 212 -45.52 31.29 -5.47
CA TYR A 212 -44.66 32.12 -4.62
C TYR A 212 -43.93 31.24 -3.58
N LEU A 213 -42.69 31.64 -3.27
CA LEU A 213 -41.93 30.97 -2.22
C LEU A 213 -42.70 31.01 -0.90
N THR A 214 -42.81 29.88 -0.24
CA THR A 214 -43.50 29.79 1.05
C THR A 214 -42.64 30.38 2.18
N ALA A 215 -43.26 30.76 3.31
CA ALA A 215 -42.55 31.30 4.47
C ALA A 215 -41.50 30.31 5.04
N LYS A 216 -41.72 29.00 4.86
CA LYS A 216 -40.76 27.96 5.28
C LYS A 216 -39.59 27.81 4.29
N ALA A 217 -39.75 28.26 3.07
CA ALA A 217 -38.79 28.18 1.96
C ALA A 217 -38.32 26.74 1.59
N LEU A 218 -37.78 25.99 2.53
CA LEU A 218 -37.21 24.68 2.29
C LEU A 218 -38.17 23.52 2.66
N LYS A 219 -38.12 22.44 1.88
CA LYS A 219 -38.76 21.18 2.22
C LYS A 219 -38.04 20.52 3.40
N ASP A 220 -38.79 19.77 4.22
CA ASP A 220 -38.20 19.03 5.35
C ASP A 220 -37.07 18.10 4.91
N GLY A 221 -35.94 18.16 5.61
CA GLY A 221 -34.73 17.40 5.31
C GLY A 221 -33.76 18.08 4.35
N SER A 222 -34.20 19.18 3.66
CA SER A 222 -33.30 19.98 2.81
C SER A 222 -32.52 21.00 3.64
N LYS A 223 -31.32 21.34 3.19
CA LYS A 223 -30.46 22.39 3.75
C LYS A 223 -30.03 23.35 2.66
N GLU A 224 -30.05 24.64 2.96
CA GLU A 224 -29.62 25.69 2.03
C GLU A 224 -28.08 25.76 1.90
N THR A 225 -27.39 25.42 3.00
CA THR A 225 -25.93 25.38 3.08
C THR A 225 -25.46 24.12 3.78
N GLY A 226 -24.25 23.67 3.48
CA GLY A 226 -23.68 22.49 4.11
C GLY A 226 -22.36 22.07 3.50
N ASP A 227 -22.02 20.82 3.71
CA ASP A 227 -20.87 20.17 3.08
C ASP A 227 -21.34 19.20 1.99
N VAL A 228 -20.64 19.18 0.86
CA VAL A 228 -20.85 18.16 -0.18
C VAL A 228 -20.60 16.78 0.41
N VAL A 229 -21.56 15.89 0.21
CA VAL A 229 -21.49 14.47 0.61
C VAL A 229 -21.48 13.59 -0.62
N GLU A 230 -21.13 12.32 -0.44
CA GLU A 230 -21.11 11.33 -1.52
C GLU A 230 -22.50 11.17 -2.16
N GLY A 231 -22.54 11.20 -3.50
CA GLY A 231 -23.76 11.08 -4.29
C GLY A 231 -24.43 12.43 -4.58
N THR A 232 -25.76 12.50 -4.43
CA THR A 232 -26.57 13.71 -4.72
C THR A 232 -27.61 13.92 -3.65
#